data_5fbc3067842d543d0a821bfa75b9f0f5
#
_entry.id   5fbc3067842d543d0a821bfa75b9f0f5
#
_cell.length_a   1.000
_cell.length_b   1.000
_cell.length_c   1.000
_cell.angle_alpha   90.00
_cell.angle_beta   90.00
_cell.angle_gamma   90.00
#
_symmetry.space_group_name_H-M   'P 1'
#
loop_
_entity.id
_entity.type
_entity.pdbx_description
1 polymer ?
#
loop_
_entity_poly.entity_id
_entity_poly.type
_entity_poly.pdbx_seq_one_letter_code
_entity_poly.pdbx_strand_id
1 'polypeptide(L)'
;VLFYSLIHSRGMSSVVNFLLNILAIVTLAALLYYAVKRLQREGFVSLSYPPVTFLSAEETKTFFQEDYDEYVHTLSQWDLIARHVATFQEYINKISKSTMSFTEDQKERLRKAALEADEFFRTTSIDGFDCEKMQFIPWVFALTRDTEYENGLPHTRADKIFISTTLDQVHSKLVRTLIHEKVHLYQRLYPGDMMAWLEQNRYYRWKQRFGVPRIRANPDLDPWIYFDPNTKKPMAAFYVSDNPANINDVVLDSPLSEHPYELVAYKITEKYKA
;
A
#
# COMPACT_ATOMS: atom_id res chain seq x y z
N VAL A 1 11.21 -36.21 63.71
CA VAL A 1 9.91 -36.09 62.98
C VAL A 1 9.48 -34.60 62.92
N LEU A 2 9.79 -33.75 63.89
CA LEU A 2 9.40 -32.30 63.92
C LEU A 2 10.18 -31.41 62.95
N PHE A 3 11.39 -31.77 62.49
CA PHE A 3 12.16 -30.95 61.57
C PHE A 3 11.73 -31.11 60.09
N TYR A 4 11.07 -32.18 59.72
CA TYR A 4 10.58 -32.43 58.36
C TYR A 4 9.29 -31.66 58.04
N SER A 5 8.50 -31.33 59.04
CA SER A 5 7.23 -30.56 58.86
C SER A 5 7.46 -29.08 58.64
N LEU A 6 8.52 -28.49 59.19
CA LEU A 6 8.83 -27.06 59.07
C LEU A 6 9.42 -26.65 57.72
N ILE A 7 10.15 -27.56 57.06
CA ILE A 7 10.72 -27.30 55.72
C ILE A 7 9.65 -27.38 54.61
N HIS A 8 8.68 -28.29 54.77
CA HIS A 8 7.58 -28.44 53.82
C HIS A 8 6.58 -27.25 53.86
N SER A 9 6.34 -26.68 55.04
CA SER A 9 5.41 -25.55 55.15
C SER A 9 5.96 -24.24 54.59
N ARG A 10 7.29 -23.99 54.67
CA ARG A 10 7.93 -22.81 54.09
C ARG A 10 8.02 -22.86 52.58
N GLY A 11 8.25 -24.04 51.97
CA GLY A 11 8.28 -24.21 50.50
C GLY A 11 6.91 -24.03 49.88
N MET A 12 5.87 -24.59 50.48
CA MET A 12 4.49 -24.44 49.98
C MET A 12 3.99 -22.99 50.08
N SER A 13 4.35 -22.24 51.12
CA SER A 13 4.02 -20.81 51.24
C SER A 13 4.69 -19.97 50.12
N SER A 14 5.93 -20.27 49.76
CA SER A 14 6.65 -19.58 48.69
C SER A 14 6.03 -19.81 47.32
N VAL A 15 5.66 -21.06 46.99
CA VAL A 15 5.01 -21.42 45.73
C VAL A 15 3.62 -20.80 45.63
N VAL A 16 2.84 -20.84 46.70
CA VAL A 16 1.51 -20.21 46.74
C VAL A 16 1.62 -18.71 46.53
N ASN A 17 2.56 -18.04 47.18
CA ASN A 17 2.78 -16.59 46.99
C ASN A 17 3.24 -16.26 45.56
N PHE A 18 4.07 -17.10 44.96
CA PHE A 18 4.48 -16.94 43.54
C PHE A 18 3.30 -17.07 42.59
N LEU A 19 2.44 -18.08 42.78
CA LEU A 19 1.24 -18.27 41.97
C LEU A 19 0.22 -17.12 42.15
N LEU A 20 0.05 -16.63 43.36
CA LEU A 20 -0.81 -15.46 43.62
C LEU A 20 -0.27 -14.19 42.94
N ASN A 21 1.03 -13.98 42.92
CA ASN A 21 1.64 -12.85 42.23
C ASN A 21 1.43 -12.96 40.70
N ILE A 22 1.59 -14.13 40.09
CA ILE A 22 1.31 -14.35 38.68
C ILE A 22 -0.17 -14.07 38.36
N LEU A 23 -1.08 -14.60 39.20
CA LEU A 23 -2.51 -14.37 39.01
C LEU A 23 -2.86 -12.88 39.10
N ALA A 24 -2.26 -12.15 40.07
CA ALA A 24 -2.44 -10.70 40.18
C ALA A 24 -1.96 -9.93 38.96
N ILE A 25 -0.79 -10.30 38.42
CA ILE A 25 -0.23 -9.67 37.20
C ILE A 25 -1.14 -9.94 35.97
N VAL A 26 -1.61 -11.17 35.80
CA VAL A 26 -2.51 -11.53 34.67
C VAL A 26 -3.85 -10.81 34.80
N THR A 27 -4.38 -10.71 36.04
CA THR A 27 -5.64 -10.00 36.27
C THR A 27 -5.48 -8.50 36.02
N LEU A 28 -4.37 -7.90 36.45
CA LEU A 28 -4.08 -6.48 36.21
C LEU A 28 -3.93 -6.19 34.69
N ALA A 29 -3.22 -7.06 33.97
CA ALA A 29 -3.06 -6.95 32.52
C ALA A 29 -4.41 -7.05 31.78
N ALA A 30 -5.29 -7.97 32.21
CA ALA A 30 -6.62 -8.10 31.66
C ALA A 30 -7.48 -6.85 31.94
N LEU A 31 -7.45 -6.34 33.17
CA LEU A 31 -8.17 -5.10 33.55
C LEU A 31 -7.67 -3.89 32.74
N LEU A 32 -6.35 -3.78 32.56
CA LEU A 32 -5.76 -2.71 31.77
C LEU A 32 -6.19 -2.81 30.28
N TYR A 33 -6.18 -4.01 29.73
CA TYR A 33 -6.67 -4.26 28.38
C TYR A 33 -8.15 -3.87 28.20
N TYR A 34 -9.02 -4.27 29.14
CA TYR A 34 -10.43 -3.90 29.11
C TYR A 34 -10.66 -2.40 29.33
N ALA A 35 -9.87 -1.76 30.20
CA ALA A 35 -9.94 -0.31 30.41
C ALA A 35 -9.55 0.46 29.14
N VAL A 36 -8.45 0.06 28.48
CA VAL A 36 -8.02 0.66 27.20
C VAL A 36 -9.10 0.46 26.12
N LYS A 37 -9.64 -0.75 25.96
CA LYS A 37 -10.73 -1.02 25.01
C LYS A 37 -11.99 -0.20 25.31
N ARG A 38 -12.31 0.00 26.59
CA ARG A 38 -13.44 0.82 26.99
C ARG A 38 -13.22 2.29 26.67
N LEU A 39 -12.04 2.83 27.00
CA LEU A 39 -11.65 4.20 26.69
C LEU A 39 -11.65 4.47 25.17
N GLN A 40 -11.24 3.50 24.36
CA GLN A 40 -11.36 3.57 22.89
C GLN A 40 -12.81 3.65 22.42
N ARG A 41 -13.72 2.85 23.02
CA ARG A 41 -15.15 2.88 22.71
C ARG A 41 -15.84 4.19 23.14
N GLU A 42 -15.39 4.79 24.24
CA GLU A 42 -15.93 6.03 24.77
C GLU A 42 -15.31 7.30 24.15
N GLY A 43 -14.41 7.13 23.13
CA GLY A 43 -13.77 8.26 22.45
C GLY A 43 -12.72 9.02 23.26
N PHE A 44 -12.33 8.50 24.44
CA PHE A 44 -11.33 9.12 25.32
C PHE A 44 -9.87 8.84 24.91
N VAL A 45 -9.63 7.83 24.06
CA VAL A 45 -8.32 7.62 23.47
C VAL A 45 -8.31 8.34 22.14
N SER A 46 -7.51 9.37 22.03
CA SER A 46 -7.23 10.02 20.75
C SER A 46 -6.81 8.96 19.74
N LEU A 47 -7.63 8.72 18.72
CA LEU A 47 -7.25 7.88 17.61
C LEU A 47 -6.02 8.53 16.97
N SER A 48 -4.84 7.97 17.19
CA SER A 48 -3.65 8.42 16.50
C SER A 48 -3.75 7.93 15.07
N TYR A 49 -4.11 8.84 14.15
CA TYR A 49 -4.02 8.57 12.73
C TYR A 49 -2.53 8.49 12.32
N PRO A 50 -2.21 7.73 11.29
CA PRO A 50 -0.85 7.65 10.80
C PRO A 50 -0.35 9.02 10.32
N PRO A 51 0.97 9.27 10.40
CA PRO A 51 1.53 10.54 9.97
C PRO A 51 1.32 10.75 8.47
N VAL A 52 1.09 12.01 8.09
CA VAL A 52 1.01 12.45 6.69
C VAL A 52 2.22 13.32 6.39
N THR A 53 3.11 12.82 5.56
CA THR A 53 4.36 13.46 5.15
C THR A 53 4.29 13.88 3.68
N PHE A 54 4.86 15.03 3.37
CA PHE A 54 4.95 15.58 2.02
C PHE A 54 6.42 15.77 1.66
N LEU A 55 6.89 15.08 0.64
CA LEU A 55 8.24 15.24 0.16
C LEU A 55 8.40 16.63 -0.50
N SER A 56 9.53 17.23 -0.29
CA SER A 56 9.97 18.39 -1.07
C SER A 56 10.31 17.99 -2.51
N ALA A 57 10.39 18.96 -3.41
CA ALA A 57 10.83 18.71 -4.77
C ALA A 57 12.23 18.07 -4.83
N GLU A 58 13.14 18.45 -3.92
CA GLU A 58 14.50 17.88 -3.90
C GLU A 58 14.51 16.45 -3.36
N GLU A 59 13.76 16.12 -2.31
CA GLU A 59 13.62 14.74 -1.83
C GLU A 59 13.01 13.84 -2.89
N THR A 60 11.96 14.31 -3.60
CA THR A 60 11.37 13.59 -4.72
C THR A 60 12.36 13.38 -5.86
N LYS A 61 13.15 14.39 -6.18
CA LYS A 61 14.20 14.31 -7.20
C LYS A 61 15.29 13.31 -6.82
N THR A 62 15.75 13.33 -5.58
CA THR A 62 16.73 12.36 -5.06
C THR A 62 16.17 10.93 -5.20
N PHE A 63 14.91 10.70 -4.83
CA PHE A 63 14.26 9.40 -5.00
C PHE A 63 14.30 8.92 -6.46
N PHE A 64 14.02 9.80 -7.43
CA PHE A 64 14.09 9.44 -8.84
C PHE A 64 15.53 9.16 -9.33
N GLN A 65 16.50 9.91 -8.84
CA GLN A 65 17.90 9.74 -9.23
C GLN A 65 18.52 8.46 -8.68
N GLU A 66 18.13 8.07 -7.47
CA GLU A 66 18.62 6.87 -6.81
C GLU A 66 17.98 5.60 -7.37
N ASP A 67 16.70 5.68 -7.81
CA ASP A 67 15.91 4.54 -8.33
C ASP A 67 16.10 3.23 -7.53
N TYR A 68 16.23 3.35 -6.19
CA TYR A 68 16.64 2.23 -5.33
C TYR A 68 15.60 1.09 -5.28
N ASP A 69 14.36 1.33 -5.70
CA ASP A 69 13.34 0.29 -5.93
C ASP A 69 13.45 -0.32 -7.35
N GLU A 70 14.45 0.12 -8.12
CA GLU A 70 14.81 -0.37 -9.45
C GLU A 70 13.69 -0.26 -10.51
N TYR A 71 12.63 0.48 -10.25
CA TYR A 71 11.50 0.55 -11.17
C TYR A 71 11.91 1.03 -12.57
N VAL A 72 12.66 2.14 -12.66
CA VAL A 72 13.08 2.68 -13.96
C VAL A 72 14.02 1.74 -14.69
N HIS A 73 14.93 1.08 -13.97
CA HIS A 73 15.86 0.12 -14.57
C HIS A 73 15.19 -1.17 -15.04
N THR A 74 13.95 -1.43 -14.64
CA THR A 74 13.16 -2.58 -15.12
C THR A 74 12.27 -2.26 -16.31
N LEU A 75 12.24 -1.03 -16.81
CA LEU A 75 11.46 -0.63 -17.99
C LEU A 75 12.00 -1.31 -19.23
N SER A 76 11.10 -1.77 -20.08
CA SER A 76 11.44 -2.30 -21.41
C SER A 76 11.65 -1.17 -22.42
N GLN A 77 12.17 -1.51 -23.61
CA GLN A 77 12.26 -0.55 -24.71
C GLN A 77 10.90 0.06 -25.08
N TRP A 78 9.81 -0.72 -25.02
CA TRP A 78 8.45 -0.21 -25.30
C TRP A 78 7.96 0.74 -24.23
N ASP A 79 8.34 0.47 -22.96
CA ASP A 79 8.05 1.38 -21.84
C ASP A 79 8.76 2.72 -22.02
N LEU A 80 10.02 2.71 -22.46
CA LEU A 80 10.79 3.92 -22.73
C LEU A 80 10.21 4.71 -23.91
N ILE A 81 9.84 4.03 -25.00
CA ILE A 81 9.18 4.65 -26.16
C ILE A 81 7.87 5.32 -25.72
N ALA A 82 7.03 4.63 -24.95
CA ALA A 82 5.76 5.16 -24.43
C ALA A 82 5.96 6.39 -23.52
N ARG A 83 7.13 6.57 -22.94
CA ARG A 83 7.52 7.72 -22.12
C ARG A 83 8.32 8.77 -22.88
N HIS A 84 8.47 8.59 -24.20
CA HIS A 84 9.18 9.49 -25.14
C HIS A 84 10.66 9.71 -24.76
N VAL A 85 11.35 8.63 -24.43
CA VAL A 85 12.79 8.63 -24.12
C VAL A 85 13.44 7.38 -24.75
N ALA A 86 14.76 7.44 -24.99
CA ALA A 86 15.51 6.32 -25.53
C ALA A 86 16.23 5.49 -24.47
N THR A 87 16.51 6.08 -23.30
CA THR A 87 17.29 5.43 -22.24
C THR A 87 16.70 5.66 -20.86
N PHE A 88 17.05 4.79 -19.90
CA PHE A 88 16.71 4.96 -18.50
C PHE A 88 17.20 6.29 -17.93
N GLN A 89 18.42 6.68 -18.29
CA GLN A 89 19.00 7.94 -17.82
C GLN A 89 18.25 9.17 -18.33
N GLU A 90 17.79 9.14 -19.58
CA GLU A 90 16.91 10.19 -20.13
C GLU A 90 15.59 10.25 -19.38
N TYR A 91 15.02 9.09 -19.02
CA TYR A 91 13.79 9.07 -18.25
C TYR A 91 14.01 9.62 -16.83
N ILE A 92 15.04 9.17 -16.12
CA ILE A 92 15.41 9.71 -14.80
C ILE A 92 15.60 11.23 -14.87
N ASN A 93 16.32 11.73 -15.88
CA ASN A 93 16.52 13.17 -16.08
C ASN A 93 15.21 13.92 -16.35
N LYS A 94 14.31 13.33 -17.12
CA LYS A 94 12.98 13.89 -17.42
C LYS A 94 12.14 13.99 -16.15
N ILE A 95 11.94 12.90 -15.42
CA ILE A 95 11.08 12.87 -14.23
C ILE A 95 11.69 13.68 -13.07
N SER A 96 13.02 13.74 -12.95
CA SER A 96 13.70 14.58 -11.96
C SER A 96 13.43 16.10 -12.16
N LYS A 97 13.13 16.52 -13.38
CA LYS A 97 12.77 17.91 -13.71
C LYS A 97 11.28 18.19 -13.48
N SER A 98 10.46 17.16 -13.32
CA SER A 98 9.03 17.29 -13.09
C SER A 98 8.65 17.44 -11.62
N THR A 99 9.63 17.28 -10.70
CA THR A 99 9.35 17.31 -9.26
C THR A 99 8.86 18.69 -8.79
N MET A 100 7.88 18.69 -7.90
CA MET A 100 7.23 19.88 -7.37
C MET A 100 7.14 19.83 -5.86
N SER A 101 7.05 20.99 -5.23
CA SER A 101 6.66 21.11 -3.81
C SER A 101 5.19 21.38 -3.69
N PHE A 102 4.56 20.79 -2.68
CA PHE A 102 3.14 21.02 -2.38
C PHE A 102 2.90 22.44 -1.85
N THR A 103 1.81 23.06 -2.26
CA THR A 103 1.24 24.23 -1.59
C THR A 103 0.54 23.81 -0.29
N GLU A 104 0.33 24.74 0.63
CA GLU A 104 -0.38 24.44 1.89
C GLU A 104 -1.84 24.01 1.63
N ASP A 105 -2.51 24.58 0.64
CA ASP A 105 -3.85 24.16 0.23
C ASP A 105 -3.88 22.70 -0.25
N GLN A 106 -2.91 22.30 -1.08
CA GLN A 106 -2.78 20.90 -1.52
C GLN A 106 -2.54 19.95 -0.34
N LYS A 107 -1.65 20.35 0.59
CA LYS A 107 -1.37 19.55 1.80
C LYS A 107 -2.61 19.38 2.66
N GLU A 108 -3.37 20.46 2.89
CA GLU A 108 -4.57 20.40 3.70
C GLU A 108 -5.64 19.51 3.08
N ARG A 109 -5.85 19.61 1.78
CA ARG A 109 -6.79 18.76 1.04
C ARG A 109 -6.40 17.29 1.10
N LEU A 110 -5.11 16.99 0.94
CA LEU A 110 -4.60 15.61 1.04
C LEU A 110 -4.71 15.06 2.45
N ARG A 111 -4.40 15.85 3.49
CA ARG A 111 -4.61 15.45 4.90
C ARG A 111 -6.07 15.09 5.17
N LYS A 112 -6.99 15.90 4.69
CA LYS A 112 -8.43 15.69 4.85
C LYS A 112 -8.90 14.39 4.16
N ALA A 113 -8.44 14.17 2.94
CA ALA A 113 -8.78 12.96 2.18
C ALA A 113 -8.11 11.70 2.75
N ALA A 114 -6.87 11.82 3.24
CA ALA A 114 -6.15 10.74 3.91
C ALA A 114 -6.85 10.31 5.21
N LEU A 115 -7.31 11.28 6.01
CA LEU A 115 -8.07 11.02 7.22
C LEU A 115 -9.37 10.24 6.93
N GLU A 116 -10.09 10.64 5.88
CA GLU A 116 -11.33 9.97 5.46
C GLU A 116 -11.06 8.56 4.89
N ALA A 117 -9.95 8.39 4.18
CA ALA A 117 -9.52 7.07 3.72
C ALA A 117 -9.14 6.14 4.90
N ASP A 118 -8.47 6.66 5.93
CA ASP A 118 -8.17 5.90 7.14
C ASP A 118 -9.44 5.51 7.90
N GLU A 119 -10.41 6.43 7.99
CA GLU A 119 -11.72 6.16 8.58
C GLU A 119 -12.50 5.08 7.82
N PHE A 120 -12.41 5.07 6.48
CA PHE A 120 -12.96 4.01 5.67
C PHE A 120 -12.37 2.64 6.06
N PHE A 121 -11.05 2.51 6.17
CA PHE A 121 -10.42 1.25 6.59
C PHE A 121 -10.75 0.88 8.04
N ARG A 122 -10.90 1.85 8.92
CA ARG A 122 -11.28 1.63 10.32
C ARG A 122 -12.69 1.04 10.46
N THR A 123 -13.61 1.42 9.59
CA THR A 123 -15.02 1.05 9.67
C THR A 123 -15.45 -0.05 8.70
N THR A 124 -14.55 -0.45 7.79
CA THR A 124 -14.85 -1.44 6.75
C THR A 124 -14.17 -2.78 7.08
N SER A 125 -14.88 -3.88 6.80
CA SER A 125 -14.28 -5.21 6.78
C SER A 125 -14.11 -5.69 5.33
N ILE A 126 -12.95 -6.25 5.04
CA ILE A 126 -12.59 -6.71 3.70
C ILE A 126 -12.07 -8.14 3.84
N ASP A 127 -12.77 -9.11 3.25
CA ASP A 127 -12.40 -10.51 3.33
C ASP A 127 -10.99 -10.77 2.75
N GLY A 128 -10.16 -11.42 3.54
CA GLY A 128 -8.79 -11.76 3.17
C GLY A 128 -7.76 -10.64 3.40
N PHE A 129 -8.18 -9.47 3.94
CA PHE A 129 -7.28 -8.35 4.19
C PHE A 129 -7.48 -7.74 5.58
N ASP A 130 -6.39 -7.31 6.18
CA ASP A 130 -6.36 -6.69 7.51
C ASP A 130 -6.51 -5.16 7.38
N CYS A 131 -7.74 -4.68 7.54
CA CYS A 131 -8.04 -3.24 7.44
C CYS A 131 -7.40 -2.43 8.56
N GLU A 132 -7.12 -3.02 9.73
CA GLU A 132 -6.41 -2.34 10.81
C GLU A 132 -4.96 -2.05 10.40
N LYS A 133 -4.27 -3.01 9.78
CA LYS A 133 -2.94 -2.77 9.20
C LYS A 133 -3.00 -1.70 8.11
N MET A 134 -4.00 -1.75 7.21
CA MET A 134 -4.15 -0.73 6.16
C MET A 134 -4.31 0.67 6.75
N GLN A 135 -5.17 0.82 7.75
CA GLN A 135 -5.40 2.11 8.42
C GLN A 135 -4.10 2.73 8.94
N PHE A 136 -3.20 1.94 9.53
CA PHE A 136 -1.99 2.45 10.18
C PHE A 136 -0.78 2.63 9.25
N ILE A 137 -0.89 2.35 7.96
CA ILE A 137 0.18 2.66 7.00
C ILE A 137 0.37 4.18 6.92
N PRO A 138 1.59 4.71 7.12
CA PRO A 138 1.87 6.14 6.96
C PRO A 138 1.59 6.62 5.52
N TRP A 139 1.23 7.88 5.41
CA TRP A 139 1.07 8.55 4.13
C TRP A 139 2.33 9.34 3.78
N VAL A 140 2.98 9.01 2.68
CA VAL A 140 4.12 9.76 2.15
C VAL A 140 3.81 10.17 0.72
N PHE A 141 3.59 11.46 0.50
CA PHE A 141 3.21 12.00 -0.80
C PHE A 141 4.39 12.67 -1.51
N ALA A 142 4.53 12.40 -2.80
CA ALA A 142 5.41 13.08 -3.72
C ALA A 142 4.60 13.76 -4.84
N LEU A 143 4.97 14.97 -5.24
CA LEU A 143 4.26 15.75 -6.26
C LEU A 143 5.10 15.88 -7.52
N THR A 144 4.48 15.61 -8.67
CA THR A 144 5.06 15.81 -10.00
C THR A 144 4.20 16.76 -10.85
N ARG A 145 4.84 17.37 -11.85
CA ARG A 145 4.19 18.32 -12.75
C ARG A 145 3.37 17.58 -13.80
N ASP A 146 2.12 17.97 -13.94
CA ASP A 146 1.23 17.58 -15.04
C ASP A 146 1.30 16.09 -15.41
N THR A 147 1.57 15.77 -16.66
CA THR A 147 1.64 14.42 -17.19
C THR A 147 3.08 13.90 -17.39
N GLU A 148 4.06 14.61 -16.84
CA GLU A 148 5.50 14.34 -17.08
C GLU A 148 5.97 12.99 -16.52
N TYR A 149 5.35 12.53 -15.41
CA TYR A 149 5.64 11.26 -14.79
C TYR A 149 4.40 10.36 -14.81
N GLU A 150 4.54 9.14 -15.33
CA GLU A 150 3.49 8.13 -15.49
C GLU A 150 2.17 8.71 -16.02
N ASN A 151 2.28 9.65 -16.98
CA ASN A 151 1.15 10.35 -17.59
C ASN A 151 0.22 11.06 -16.58
N GLY A 152 0.74 11.44 -15.42
CA GLY A 152 0.01 12.09 -14.34
C GLY A 152 -0.90 11.16 -13.53
N LEU A 153 -0.88 9.87 -13.79
CA LEU A 153 -1.66 8.89 -13.03
C LEU A 153 -1.10 8.77 -11.60
N PRO A 154 -1.96 8.77 -10.58
CA PRO A 154 -1.55 8.39 -9.23
C PRO A 154 -1.00 6.97 -9.23
N HIS A 155 0.01 6.72 -8.42
CA HIS A 155 0.61 5.39 -8.27
C HIS A 155 1.53 5.33 -7.06
N THR A 156 1.92 4.12 -6.66
CA THR A 156 2.85 3.89 -5.56
C THR A 156 4.22 3.42 -6.06
N ARG A 157 5.30 3.90 -5.43
CA ARG A 157 6.63 3.31 -5.52
C ARG A 157 7.26 3.23 -4.14
N ALA A 158 7.86 2.12 -3.80
CA ALA A 158 8.32 1.81 -2.45
C ALA A 158 7.19 2.07 -1.42
N ASP A 159 7.38 2.99 -0.49
CA ASP A 159 6.43 3.40 0.54
C ASP A 159 5.78 4.77 0.25
N LYS A 160 5.82 5.24 -0.98
CA LYS A 160 5.40 6.60 -1.39
C LYS A 160 4.29 6.57 -2.42
N ILE A 161 3.39 7.55 -2.31
CA ILE A 161 2.33 7.80 -3.28
C ILE A 161 2.73 9.01 -4.14
N PHE A 162 2.85 8.80 -5.43
CA PHE A 162 3.10 9.84 -6.41
C PHE A 162 1.79 10.35 -6.97
N ILE A 163 1.61 11.65 -6.92
CA ILE A 163 0.47 12.36 -7.51
C ILE A 163 0.96 13.48 -8.39
N SER A 164 0.12 13.92 -9.31
CA SER A 164 0.46 15.03 -10.19
C SER A 164 -0.37 16.28 -9.88
N THR A 165 0.04 17.42 -10.43
CA THR A 165 -0.70 18.67 -10.37
C THR A 165 -2.06 18.59 -11.08
N THR A 166 -2.30 17.57 -11.90
CA THR A 166 -3.56 17.30 -12.61
C THR A 166 -4.57 16.48 -11.80
N LEU A 167 -4.19 16.04 -10.59
CA LEU A 167 -5.06 15.23 -9.74
C LEU A 167 -6.43 15.89 -9.53
N ASP A 168 -7.48 15.08 -9.62
CA ASP A 168 -8.87 15.53 -9.50
C ASP A 168 -9.09 16.32 -8.19
N GLN A 169 -9.79 17.45 -8.32
CA GLN A 169 -10.04 18.36 -7.21
C GLN A 169 -11.31 18.01 -6.42
N VAL A 170 -12.15 17.10 -6.93
CA VAL A 170 -13.36 16.64 -6.26
C VAL A 170 -12.97 15.75 -5.08
N HIS A 171 -13.35 16.16 -3.87
CA HIS A 171 -12.91 15.52 -2.62
C HIS A 171 -13.18 14.00 -2.59
N SER A 172 -14.40 13.57 -2.92
CA SER A 172 -14.75 12.14 -2.91
C SER A 172 -13.97 11.30 -3.93
N LYS A 173 -13.59 11.87 -5.07
CA LYS A 173 -12.72 11.22 -6.03
C LYS A 173 -11.29 11.12 -5.50
N LEU A 174 -10.80 12.18 -4.83
CA LEU A 174 -9.51 12.16 -4.17
C LEU A 174 -9.45 11.08 -3.10
N VAL A 175 -10.47 10.98 -2.24
CA VAL A 175 -10.55 9.90 -1.23
C VAL A 175 -10.51 8.52 -1.88
N ARG A 176 -11.28 8.30 -2.96
CA ARG A 176 -11.25 7.04 -3.71
C ARG A 176 -9.85 6.70 -4.22
N THR A 177 -9.16 7.69 -4.81
CA THR A 177 -7.78 7.53 -5.26
C THR A 177 -6.88 7.15 -4.09
N LEU A 178 -6.96 7.83 -2.95
CA LEU A 178 -6.12 7.53 -1.79
C LEU A 178 -6.41 6.16 -1.19
N ILE A 179 -7.65 5.70 -1.17
CA ILE A 179 -7.99 4.33 -0.77
C ILE A 179 -7.30 3.33 -1.72
N HIS A 180 -7.37 3.56 -3.01
CA HIS A 180 -6.74 2.72 -4.04
C HIS A 180 -5.22 2.62 -3.82
N GLU A 181 -4.56 3.76 -3.72
CA GLU A 181 -3.11 3.83 -3.51
C GLU A 181 -2.68 3.18 -2.19
N LYS A 182 -3.47 3.36 -1.14
CA LYS A 182 -3.16 2.72 0.15
C LYS A 182 -3.25 1.20 0.10
N VAL A 183 -4.13 0.66 -0.73
CA VAL A 183 -4.16 -0.79 -0.99
C VAL A 183 -2.87 -1.25 -1.64
N HIS A 184 -2.31 -0.50 -2.59
CA HIS A 184 -1.02 -0.83 -3.20
C HIS A 184 0.14 -0.75 -2.20
N LEU A 185 0.15 0.23 -1.30
CA LEU A 185 1.10 0.26 -0.17
C LEU A 185 0.97 -0.99 0.71
N TYR A 186 -0.27 -1.38 1.05
CA TYR A 186 -0.51 -2.59 1.83
C TYR A 186 0.00 -3.85 1.14
N GLN A 187 -0.26 -4.01 -0.14
CA GLN A 187 0.20 -5.16 -0.94
C GLN A 187 1.72 -5.29 -0.94
N ARG A 188 2.45 -4.17 -0.88
CA ARG A 188 3.92 -4.17 -0.78
C ARG A 188 4.42 -4.49 0.61
N LEU A 189 3.79 -3.91 1.63
CA LEU A 189 4.24 -4.05 3.02
C LEU A 189 3.85 -5.40 3.61
N TYR A 190 2.75 -6.00 3.15
CA TYR A 190 2.21 -7.26 3.63
C TYR A 190 2.02 -8.28 2.49
N PRO A 191 3.11 -8.64 1.77
CA PRO A 191 3.00 -9.52 0.60
C PRO A 191 2.45 -10.91 0.94
N GLY A 192 2.58 -11.36 2.20
CA GLY A 192 2.00 -12.63 2.67
C GLY A 192 0.47 -12.64 2.63
N ASP A 193 -0.18 -11.54 3.01
CA ASP A 193 -1.64 -11.42 2.99
C ASP A 193 -2.14 -11.44 1.53
N MET A 194 -1.42 -10.74 0.63
CA MET A 194 -1.75 -10.75 -0.81
C MET A 194 -1.54 -12.13 -1.44
N MET A 195 -0.45 -12.84 -1.07
CA MET A 195 -0.19 -14.20 -1.54
C MET A 195 -1.31 -15.16 -1.12
N ALA A 196 -1.75 -15.11 0.14
CA ALA A 196 -2.83 -15.93 0.64
C ALA A 196 -4.15 -15.67 -0.13
N TRP A 197 -4.44 -14.39 -0.42
CA TRP A 197 -5.61 -14.01 -1.22
C TRP A 197 -5.52 -14.54 -2.65
N LEU A 198 -4.35 -14.45 -3.29
CA LEU A 198 -4.11 -14.97 -4.65
C LEU A 198 -4.36 -16.48 -4.71
N GLU A 199 -3.82 -17.25 -3.76
CA GLU A 199 -3.99 -18.71 -3.68
C GLU A 199 -5.45 -19.09 -3.47
N GLN A 200 -6.12 -18.45 -2.51
CA GLN A 200 -7.54 -18.67 -2.22
C GLN A 200 -8.43 -18.40 -3.44
N ASN A 201 -8.09 -17.38 -4.23
CA ASN A 201 -8.83 -16.99 -5.43
C ASN A 201 -8.31 -17.64 -6.72
N ARG A 202 -7.34 -18.56 -6.62
CA ARG A 202 -6.78 -19.35 -7.72
C ARG A 202 -6.09 -18.52 -8.80
N TYR A 203 -5.47 -17.39 -8.43
CA TYR A 203 -4.58 -16.65 -9.30
C TYR A 203 -3.19 -17.25 -9.23
N TYR A 204 -2.74 -17.83 -10.33
CA TYR A 204 -1.44 -18.49 -10.40
C TYR A 204 -0.45 -17.65 -11.19
N ARG A 205 0.78 -17.52 -10.65
CA ARG A 205 1.90 -16.92 -11.36
C ARG A 205 2.23 -17.75 -12.59
N TRP A 206 2.36 -17.08 -13.72
CA TRP A 206 2.80 -17.72 -14.96
C TRP A 206 4.30 -17.49 -15.19
N LYS A 207 4.69 -16.25 -15.46
CA LYS A 207 6.08 -15.84 -15.67
C LYS A 207 6.27 -14.39 -15.29
N GLN A 208 7.53 -13.98 -15.14
CA GLN A 208 7.84 -12.56 -14.98
C GLN A 208 7.62 -11.79 -16.27
N ARG A 209 7.26 -10.49 -16.18
CA ARG A 209 7.05 -9.62 -17.34
C ARG A 209 8.33 -9.34 -18.14
N PHE A 210 9.50 -9.49 -17.50
CA PHE A 210 10.80 -9.25 -18.14
C PHE A 210 11.00 -10.14 -19.34
N GLY A 211 11.37 -9.55 -20.49
CA GLY A 211 11.54 -10.25 -21.74
C GLY A 211 10.23 -10.63 -22.47
N VAL A 212 9.06 -10.23 -21.96
CA VAL A 212 7.79 -10.35 -22.66
C VAL A 212 7.59 -9.11 -23.53
N PRO A 213 7.51 -9.25 -24.88
CA PRO A 213 7.36 -8.10 -25.77
C PRO A 213 6.10 -7.29 -25.45
N ARG A 214 6.23 -5.98 -25.53
CA ARG A 214 5.13 -5.01 -25.44
C ARG A 214 4.30 -5.04 -24.15
N ILE A 215 4.75 -5.72 -23.10
CA ILE A 215 4.05 -5.65 -21.84
C ILE A 215 4.34 -4.32 -21.13
N ARG A 216 3.30 -3.64 -20.67
CA ARG A 216 3.44 -2.37 -19.95
C ARG A 216 3.96 -2.59 -18.54
N ALA A 217 4.95 -1.81 -18.13
CA ALA A 217 5.33 -1.67 -16.75
C ALA A 217 4.34 -0.75 -16.01
N ASN A 218 3.82 -1.23 -14.90
CA ASN A 218 3.03 -0.44 -13.97
C ASN A 218 3.75 -0.47 -12.60
N PRO A 219 4.05 0.71 -12.00
CA PRO A 219 4.80 0.77 -10.74
C PRO A 219 4.08 0.16 -9.55
N ASP A 220 2.75 0.02 -9.61
CA ASP A 220 1.93 -0.55 -8.53
C ASP A 220 2.01 -2.07 -8.42
N LEU A 221 2.54 -2.73 -9.43
CA LEU A 221 2.44 -4.18 -9.57
C LEU A 221 3.74 -4.89 -9.18
N ASP A 222 3.60 -6.17 -8.79
CA ASP A 222 4.74 -7.08 -8.77
C ASP A 222 5.14 -7.46 -10.22
N PRO A 223 6.35 -8.03 -10.44
CA PRO A 223 6.80 -8.32 -11.78
C PRO A 223 6.17 -9.58 -12.42
N TRP A 224 5.20 -10.20 -11.76
CA TRP A 224 4.60 -11.44 -12.25
C TRP A 224 3.38 -11.19 -13.12
N ILE A 225 3.23 -12.01 -14.15
CA ILE A 225 2.01 -12.15 -14.94
C ILE A 225 1.21 -13.29 -14.31
N TYR A 226 -0.06 -13.06 -14.07
CA TYR A 226 -0.98 -14.06 -13.53
C TYR A 226 -1.97 -14.52 -14.60
N PHE A 227 -2.50 -15.73 -14.43
CA PHE A 227 -3.66 -16.15 -15.19
C PHE A 227 -4.94 -15.78 -14.45
N ASP A 228 -5.90 -15.23 -15.19
CA ASP A 228 -7.27 -15.10 -14.74
C ASP A 228 -7.86 -16.51 -14.54
N PRO A 229 -8.35 -16.85 -13.34
CA PRO A 229 -8.82 -18.20 -13.03
C PRO A 229 -10.05 -18.62 -13.86
N ASN A 230 -10.83 -17.66 -14.37
CA ASN A 230 -12.05 -17.91 -15.13
C ASN A 230 -11.76 -18.04 -16.64
N THR A 231 -11.08 -17.05 -17.22
CA THR A 231 -10.83 -17.01 -18.66
C THR A 231 -9.60 -17.78 -19.10
N LYS A 232 -8.71 -18.12 -18.16
CA LYS A 232 -7.38 -18.71 -18.40
C LYS A 232 -6.48 -17.84 -19.27
N LYS A 233 -6.79 -16.56 -19.38
CA LYS A 233 -5.97 -15.58 -20.10
C LYS A 233 -4.95 -14.94 -19.17
N PRO A 234 -3.79 -14.52 -19.68
CA PRO A 234 -2.85 -13.72 -18.93
C PRO A 234 -3.49 -12.40 -18.50
N MET A 235 -3.21 -11.98 -17.27
CA MET A 235 -3.56 -10.65 -16.78
C MET A 235 -2.38 -9.73 -17.01
N ALA A 236 -2.44 -8.95 -18.08
CA ALA A 236 -1.41 -7.99 -18.45
C ALA A 236 -1.99 -6.93 -19.40
N ALA A 237 -1.38 -5.74 -19.37
CA ALA A 237 -1.60 -4.69 -20.35
C ALA A 237 -0.49 -4.76 -21.40
N PHE A 238 -0.84 -4.85 -22.67
CA PHE A 238 0.10 -4.90 -23.78
C PHE A 238 -0.03 -3.64 -24.61
N TYR A 239 1.09 -3.01 -24.93
CA TYR A 239 1.10 -1.92 -25.91
C TYR A 239 0.55 -2.39 -27.26
N VAL A 240 -0.32 -1.58 -27.86
CA VAL A 240 -1.01 -1.92 -29.12
C VAL A 240 -0.05 -2.04 -30.30
N SER A 241 1.13 -1.41 -30.23
CA SER A 241 2.15 -1.42 -31.28
C SER A 241 3.56 -1.41 -30.69
N ASP A 242 4.56 -1.53 -31.56
CA ASP A 242 5.97 -1.38 -31.20
C ASP A 242 6.38 0.08 -30.97
N ASN A 243 5.52 1.04 -31.35
CA ASN A 243 5.71 2.47 -31.14
C ASN A 243 4.47 3.05 -30.44
N PRO A 244 4.26 2.75 -29.15
CA PRO A 244 3.11 3.26 -28.40
C PRO A 244 3.17 4.78 -28.28
N ALA A 245 2.04 5.44 -28.41
CA ALA A 245 1.94 6.89 -28.29
C ALA A 245 2.13 7.39 -26.86
N ASN A 246 1.75 6.60 -25.87
CA ASN A 246 1.96 6.86 -24.45
C ASN A 246 1.68 5.58 -23.62
N ILE A 247 1.81 5.63 -22.31
CA ILE A 247 1.62 4.48 -21.43
C ILE A 247 0.19 3.94 -21.38
N ASN A 248 -0.81 4.69 -21.84
CA ASN A 248 -2.21 4.27 -21.92
C ASN A 248 -2.58 3.64 -23.29
N ASP A 249 -1.63 3.61 -24.24
CA ASP A 249 -1.83 2.99 -25.54
C ASP A 249 -1.69 1.47 -25.46
N VAL A 250 -2.60 0.86 -24.69
CA VAL A 250 -2.57 -0.57 -24.32
C VAL A 250 -3.90 -1.26 -24.55
N VAL A 251 -3.84 -2.57 -24.72
CA VAL A 251 -4.99 -3.49 -24.65
C VAL A 251 -4.78 -4.46 -23.48
N LEU A 252 -5.87 -4.81 -22.83
CA LEU A 252 -5.87 -5.83 -21.79
C LEU A 252 -6.17 -7.20 -22.39
N ASP A 253 -5.40 -8.20 -22.02
CA ASP A 253 -5.67 -9.58 -22.45
C ASP A 253 -6.80 -10.21 -21.62
N SER A 254 -6.85 -9.94 -20.33
CA SER A 254 -7.99 -10.26 -19.48
C SER A 254 -8.98 -9.08 -19.39
N PRO A 255 -10.30 -9.35 -19.51
CA PRO A 255 -11.32 -8.29 -19.40
C PRO A 255 -11.50 -7.76 -17.97
N LEU A 256 -10.94 -8.44 -16.97
CA LEU A 256 -11.13 -8.07 -15.56
C LEU A 256 -10.19 -6.94 -15.13
N SER A 257 -8.91 -7.08 -15.43
CA SER A 257 -7.85 -6.12 -15.05
C SER A 257 -6.52 -6.57 -15.66
N GLU A 258 -5.53 -5.69 -15.70
CA GLU A 258 -4.17 -6.02 -16.10
C GLU A 258 -3.41 -6.86 -15.05
N HIS A 259 -3.90 -6.88 -13.79
CA HIS A 259 -3.23 -7.58 -12.71
C HIS A 259 -4.18 -7.84 -11.53
N PRO A 260 -3.99 -8.94 -10.75
CA PRO A 260 -4.81 -9.17 -9.56
C PRO A 260 -4.67 -8.08 -8.50
N TYR A 261 -3.52 -7.38 -8.40
CA TYR A 261 -3.30 -6.29 -7.44
C TYR A 261 -4.24 -5.12 -7.75
N GLU A 262 -4.30 -4.69 -9.01
CA GLU A 262 -5.25 -3.69 -9.46
C GLU A 262 -6.70 -4.11 -9.22
N LEU A 263 -7.03 -5.36 -9.56
CA LEU A 263 -8.38 -5.89 -9.34
C LEU A 263 -8.80 -5.79 -7.86
N VAL A 264 -7.88 -6.10 -6.94
CA VAL A 264 -8.12 -5.97 -5.49
C VAL A 264 -8.30 -4.51 -5.10
N ALA A 265 -7.42 -3.62 -5.57
CA ALA A 265 -7.49 -2.20 -5.25
C ALA A 265 -8.82 -1.59 -5.73
N TYR A 266 -9.27 -1.89 -6.95
CA TYR A 266 -10.58 -1.46 -7.44
C TYR A 266 -11.74 -2.02 -6.63
N LYS A 267 -11.77 -3.34 -6.35
CA LYS A 267 -12.84 -3.97 -5.56
C LYS A 267 -12.97 -3.40 -4.14
N ILE A 268 -11.85 -3.04 -3.54
CA ILE A 268 -11.85 -2.41 -2.21
C ILE A 268 -12.39 -0.98 -2.32
N THR A 269 -11.89 -0.22 -3.29
CA THR A 269 -12.28 1.18 -3.51
C THR A 269 -13.78 1.32 -3.83
N GLU A 270 -14.38 0.36 -4.54
CA GLU A 270 -15.82 0.35 -4.84
C GLU A 270 -16.71 0.28 -3.60
N LYS A 271 -16.19 -0.21 -2.46
CA LYS A 271 -16.93 -0.24 -1.19
C LYS A 271 -17.08 1.15 -0.55
N TYR A 272 -16.24 2.12 -0.93
CA TYR A 272 -16.35 3.50 -0.46
C TYR A 272 -17.55 4.18 -1.11
N LYS A 273 -18.48 4.62 -0.26
CA LYS A 273 -19.66 5.41 -0.65
C LYS A 273 -19.47 6.83 -0.13
N ALA A 274 -19.32 7.78 -1.05
CA ALA A 274 -19.18 9.22 -0.72
C ALA A 274 -20.49 9.78 -0.18
#